data_175d7c149d84d895a2301f76e9fa6b76
#
_entry.id   175d7c149d84d895a2301f76e9fa6b76
#
_cell.length_a   1.000
_cell.length_b   1.000
_cell.length_c   1.000
_cell.angle_alpha   90.00
_cell.angle_beta   90.00
_cell.angle_gamma   90.00
#
_symmetry.space_group_name_H-M   'P 1'
#
loop_
_entity.id
_entity.type
_entity.pdbx_description
1 polymer ?
#
loop_
_entity_poly.entity_id
_entity_poly.type
_entity_poly.pdbx_seq_one_letter_code
_entity_poly.pdbx_strand_id
1 'polypeptide(L)'
;MRETYALINLNYLIENVEEIKKVYNDYKYYIGVVKANAYGHGNKCAKVLEEAGINYLSVSSLEEAIDVRKYSKLPILCFGYVNLNDIDKVIENNITLTIISYDYFNELINLNKKIKVHLKINSGMNRFGINNKEQVKEIFDKTKQSNMELEGIYTHLATSGVNDSYYDYQIKQFEEITSLIDLNEIPIVHIFNSLGLARHKKIAYTNGVRLGLMMYGFSYNVGSLSTLGSIKRKIKFKNISDITLTNNLKLKKVLSLYSEVVDINKIKKGDFVGYGAKFIANTDSYIAIIPIGHADGITDSYKNVIINEKKYQIVGICMDYIMVLVDETVKLHDKVALINDKITVGEIASNDTPHHILVSITSRVERRYE
;
A
#
# COMPACT_ATOMS: atom_id res chain seq x y z
N MET A 1 8.63 -28.04 8.14
CA MET A 1 7.71 -26.96 7.70
C MET A 1 7.89 -26.80 6.21
N ARG A 2 6.86 -26.35 5.46
CA ARG A 2 7.00 -26.11 4.02
C ARG A 2 7.93 -24.90 3.75
N GLU A 3 8.74 -24.99 2.72
CA GLU A 3 9.65 -23.90 2.28
C GLU A 3 8.90 -22.88 1.40
N THR A 4 7.78 -22.34 1.92
CA THR A 4 6.99 -21.27 1.30
C THR A 4 7.08 -20.03 2.16
N TYR A 5 7.68 -18.95 1.62
CA TYR A 5 7.95 -17.73 2.37
C TYR A 5 8.00 -16.48 1.49
N ALA A 6 7.66 -15.36 2.07
CA ALA A 6 7.94 -14.04 1.52
C ALA A 6 9.27 -13.53 2.11
N LEU A 7 10.24 -13.26 1.26
CA LEU A 7 11.50 -12.64 1.64
C LEU A 7 11.36 -11.13 1.59
N ILE A 8 11.64 -10.47 2.70
CA ILE A 8 11.50 -9.02 2.87
C ILE A 8 12.90 -8.43 3.07
N ASN A 9 13.38 -7.70 2.07
CA ASN A 9 14.67 -7.03 2.14
C ASN A 9 14.52 -5.67 2.81
N LEU A 10 14.92 -5.58 4.08
CA LEU A 10 14.83 -4.37 4.90
C LEU A 10 15.80 -3.28 4.44
N ASN A 11 16.96 -3.65 3.90
CA ASN A 11 17.91 -2.69 3.36
C ASN A 11 17.34 -1.98 2.13
N TYR A 12 16.62 -2.69 1.26
CA TYR A 12 15.93 -2.07 0.12
C TYR A 12 14.83 -1.11 0.57
N LEU A 13 14.16 -1.40 1.69
CA LEU A 13 13.17 -0.49 2.26
C LEU A 13 13.83 0.82 2.73
N ILE A 14 14.97 0.72 3.42
CA ILE A 14 15.77 1.88 3.87
C ILE A 14 16.23 2.70 2.65
N GLU A 15 16.91 2.08 1.70
CA GLU A 15 17.43 2.74 0.50
C GLU A 15 16.32 3.43 -0.32
N ASN A 16 15.13 2.82 -0.41
CA ASN A 16 13.99 3.43 -1.10
C ASN A 16 13.52 4.71 -0.39
N VAL A 17 13.44 4.69 0.94
CA VAL A 17 13.05 5.89 1.71
C VAL A 17 14.10 6.99 1.57
N GLU A 18 15.38 6.66 1.64
CA GLU A 18 16.48 7.61 1.45
C GLU A 18 16.47 8.23 0.06
N GLU A 19 16.27 7.42 -0.98
CA GLU A 19 16.16 7.90 -2.37
C GLU A 19 14.94 8.83 -2.55
N ILE A 20 13.79 8.48 -1.97
CA ILE A 20 12.61 9.33 -1.98
C ILE A 20 12.89 10.66 -1.28
N LYS A 21 13.49 10.64 -0.09
CA LYS A 21 13.81 11.86 0.67
C LYS A 21 14.86 12.73 -0.01
N LYS A 22 15.82 12.13 -0.70
CA LYS A 22 16.82 12.86 -1.49
C LYS A 22 16.18 13.67 -2.61
N VAL A 23 15.18 13.09 -3.29
CA VAL A 23 14.47 13.76 -4.41
C VAL A 23 13.42 14.75 -3.90
N TYR A 24 12.71 14.41 -2.82
CA TYR A 24 11.64 15.24 -2.24
C TYR A 24 12.04 15.70 -0.83
N ASN A 25 13.08 16.51 -0.76
CA ASN A 25 13.72 16.92 0.50
C ASN A 25 13.08 18.11 1.21
N ASP A 26 11.99 18.63 0.67
CA ASP A 26 11.32 19.85 1.12
C ASP A 26 10.12 19.61 2.05
N TYR A 27 9.88 18.36 2.46
CA TYR A 27 8.89 17.99 3.47
C TYR A 27 9.53 17.84 4.86
N LYS A 28 8.80 18.30 5.89
CA LYS A 28 9.20 18.10 7.29
C LYS A 28 8.75 16.74 7.83
N TYR A 29 7.57 16.29 7.40
CA TYR A 29 6.96 15.04 7.88
C TYR A 29 6.84 14.02 6.74
N TYR A 30 7.56 12.91 6.89
CA TYR A 30 7.45 11.74 6.03
C TYR A 30 6.68 10.67 6.77
N ILE A 31 5.40 10.51 6.39
CA ILE A 31 4.46 9.61 7.06
C ILE A 31 4.49 8.25 6.36
N GLY A 32 5.12 7.24 6.97
CA GLY A 32 5.18 5.89 6.46
C GLY A 32 3.85 5.15 6.62
N VAL A 33 3.24 4.71 5.53
CA VAL A 33 1.96 3.98 5.55
C VAL A 33 2.23 2.49 5.70
N VAL A 34 1.95 1.94 6.89
CA VAL A 34 2.21 0.54 7.28
C VAL A 34 0.95 -0.27 7.56
N LYS A 35 -0.22 0.22 7.13
CA LYS A 35 -1.49 -0.51 7.22
C LYS A 35 -1.46 -1.82 6.43
N ALA A 36 -2.44 -2.71 6.69
CA ALA A 36 -2.55 -4.03 6.08
C ALA A 36 -1.24 -4.83 6.17
N ASN A 37 -0.70 -4.92 7.41
CA ASN A 37 0.56 -5.60 7.69
C ASN A 37 1.71 -5.05 6.81
N ALA A 38 1.89 -3.72 6.80
CA ALA A 38 2.84 -3.00 5.94
C ALA A 38 2.70 -3.39 4.44
N TYR A 39 1.45 -3.33 3.93
CA TYR A 39 1.11 -3.82 2.58
C TYR A 39 1.59 -5.26 2.33
N GLY A 40 1.40 -6.15 3.29
CA GLY A 40 1.79 -7.55 3.20
C GLY A 40 3.26 -7.85 3.50
N HIS A 41 4.10 -6.82 3.74
CA HIS A 41 5.54 -6.99 4.02
C HIS A 41 5.84 -7.38 5.47
N GLY A 42 4.87 -7.20 6.38
CA GLY A 42 5.03 -7.48 7.80
C GLY A 42 5.39 -6.25 8.64
N ASN A 43 4.81 -6.18 9.85
CA ASN A 43 4.92 -5.00 10.71
C ASN A 43 6.34 -4.76 11.26
N LYS A 44 7.28 -5.73 11.16
CA LYS A 44 8.71 -5.51 11.46
C LYS A 44 9.34 -4.41 10.58
N CYS A 45 8.78 -4.12 9.41
CA CYS A 45 9.20 -3.00 8.57
C CYS A 45 9.18 -1.66 9.33
N ALA A 46 8.25 -1.49 10.29
CA ALA A 46 8.13 -0.27 11.08
C ALA A 46 9.41 0.08 11.86
N LYS A 47 10.22 -0.92 12.25
CA LYS A 47 11.46 -0.71 12.99
C LYS A 47 12.51 0.03 12.15
N VAL A 48 12.72 -0.38 10.91
CA VAL A 48 13.78 0.19 10.05
C VAL A 48 13.34 1.49 9.37
N LEU A 49 12.05 1.76 9.30
CA LEU A 49 11.55 3.00 8.71
C LEU A 49 11.97 4.24 9.50
N GLU A 50 12.10 4.14 10.84
CA GLU A 50 12.62 5.21 11.69
C GLU A 50 14.08 5.51 11.34
N GLU A 51 14.91 4.48 11.20
CA GLU A 51 16.33 4.60 10.81
C GLU A 51 16.48 5.24 9.42
N ALA A 52 15.59 4.92 8.49
CA ALA A 52 15.53 5.52 7.15
C ALA A 52 15.05 6.98 7.14
N GLY A 53 14.61 7.49 8.30
CA GLY A 53 14.18 8.87 8.48
C GLY A 53 12.70 9.13 8.20
N ILE A 54 11.85 8.12 8.25
CA ILE A 54 10.41 8.28 8.48
C ILE A 54 10.24 8.80 9.90
N ASN A 55 9.40 9.79 10.08
CA ASN A 55 9.20 10.43 11.39
C ASN A 55 7.74 10.37 11.88
N TYR A 56 6.88 9.69 11.14
CA TYR A 56 5.51 9.40 11.49
C TYR A 56 5.04 8.12 10.81
N LEU A 57 4.25 7.27 11.47
CA LEU A 57 3.66 6.08 10.86
C LEU A 57 2.15 6.26 10.70
N SER A 58 1.52 5.47 9.84
CA SER A 58 0.06 5.50 9.69
C SER A 58 -0.52 4.14 9.34
N VAL A 59 -1.67 3.86 9.94
CA VAL A 59 -2.42 2.60 9.86
C VAL A 59 -3.90 2.84 9.61
N SER A 60 -4.71 1.80 9.48
CA SER A 60 -6.15 1.93 9.22
C SER A 60 -7.03 1.63 10.42
N SER A 61 -6.54 0.91 11.44
CA SER A 61 -7.31 0.56 12.63
C SER A 61 -6.46 0.65 13.90
N LEU A 62 -7.12 0.59 15.05
CA LEU A 62 -6.46 0.60 16.35
C LEU A 62 -5.65 -0.68 16.58
N GLU A 63 -6.17 -1.83 16.13
CA GLU A 63 -5.49 -3.12 16.23
C GLU A 63 -4.15 -3.10 15.45
N GLU A 64 -4.16 -2.56 14.23
CA GLU A 64 -2.93 -2.36 13.46
C GLU A 64 -1.96 -1.43 14.18
N ALA A 65 -2.46 -0.33 14.79
CA ALA A 65 -1.63 0.61 15.52
C ALA A 65 -0.94 -0.04 16.72
N ILE A 66 -1.69 -0.81 17.51
CA ILE A 66 -1.17 -1.54 18.68
C ILE A 66 -0.13 -2.60 18.25
N ASP A 67 -0.36 -3.27 17.13
CA ASP A 67 0.60 -4.25 16.61
C ASP A 67 1.88 -3.59 16.10
N VAL A 68 1.78 -2.49 15.35
CA VAL A 68 2.92 -1.69 14.86
C VAL A 68 3.71 -1.09 16.02
N ARG A 69 3.04 -0.68 17.11
CA ARG A 69 3.67 -0.13 18.34
C ARG A 69 4.69 -1.06 18.95
N LYS A 70 4.55 -2.38 18.78
CA LYS A 70 5.53 -3.38 19.24
C LYS A 70 6.90 -3.23 18.57
N TYR A 71 6.97 -2.58 17.40
CA TYR A 71 8.17 -2.46 16.57
C TYR A 71 8.72 -1.05 16.45
N SER A 72 7.94 0.00 16.77
CA SER A 72 8.38 1.39 16.61
C SER A 72 7.82 2.30 17.69
N LYS A 73 8.62 3.31 18.10
CA LYS A 73 8.22 4.39 19.01
C LYS A 73 7.73 5.64 18.29
N LEU A 74 7.80 5.69 16.99
CA LEU A 74 7.30 6.82 16.19
C LEU A 74 5.82 7.11 16.49
N PRO A 75 5.35 8.37 16.37
CA PRO A 75 3.93 8.67 16.39
C PRO A 75 3.18 7.85 15.33
N ILE A 76 1.97 7.39 15.65
CA ILE A 76 1.16 6.55 14.75
C ILE A 76 -0.20 7.21 14.55
N LEU A 77 -0.54 7.55 13.31
CA LEU A 77 -1.86 8.07 12.92
C LEU A 77 -2.78 6.91 12.49
N CYS A 78 -3.90 6.76 13.16
CA CYS A 78 -4.98 5.87 12.73
C CYS A 78 -5.93 6.62 11.79
N PHE A 79 -6.00 6.20 10.52
CA PHE A 79 -6.85 6.84 9.50
C PHE A 79 -8.33 6.47 9.61
N GLY A 80 -8.64 5.33 10.23
CA GLY A 80 -9.99 4.78 10.29
C GLY A 80 -10.75 5.20 11.54
N TYR A 81 -11.97 4.68 11.61
CA TYR A 81 -12.81 4.80 12.80
C TYR A 81 -12.21 3.99 13.96
N VAL A 82 -12.22 4.58 15.13
CA VAL A 82 -11.89 3.91 16.41
C VAL A 82 -13.10 4.05 17.33
N ASN A 83 -13.54 2.96 17.92
CA ASN A 83 -14.63 2.98 18.87
C ASN A 83 -14.22 3.78 20.12
N LEU A 84 -15.07 4.69 20.56
CA LEU A 84 -14.77 5.54 21.72
C LEU A 84 -14.62 4.77 23.04
N ASN A 85 -15.16 3.55 23.12
CA ASN A 85 -14.93 2.65 24.25
C ASN A 85 -13.46 2.17 24.34
N ASP A 86 -12.69 2.29 23.25
CA ASP A 86 -11.27 1.90 23.20
C ASP A 86 -10.32 3.09 23.38
N ILE A 87 -10.83 4.25 23.77
CA ILE A 87 -10.03 5.49 23.86
C ILE A 87 -8.87 5.37 24.87
N ASP A 88 -9.02 4.61 25.93
CA ASP A 88 -7.93 4.39 26.88
C ASP A 88 -6.78 3.60 26.24
N LYS A 89 -7.07 2.63 25.37
CA LYS A 89 -6.03 1.93 24.58
C LYS A 89 -5.31 2.86 23.61
N VAL A 90 -6.02 3.85 23.03
CA VAL A 90 -5.43 4.90 22.18
C VAL A 90 -4.40 5.70 22.96
N ILE A 91 -4.74 6.12 24.18
CA ILE A 91 -3.89 6.91 25.05
C ILE A 91 -2.68 6.09 25.52
N GLU A 92 -2.91 4.89 26.02
CA GLU A 92 -1.87 3.96 26.49
C GLU A 92 -0.81 3.66 25.42
N ASN A 93 -1.24 3.56 24.15
CA ASN A 93 -0.35 3.26 23.05
C ASN A 93 0.14 4.52 22.29
N ASN A 94 -0.19 5.73 22.79
CA ASN A 94 0.17 7.01 22.17
C ASN A 94 -0.18 7.03 20.67
N ILE A 95 -1.45 6.77 20.37
CA ILE A 95 -1.97 6.76 18.99
C ILE A 95 -2.68 8.09 18.72
N THR A 96 -2.39 8.69 17.57
CA THR A 96 -3.10 9.86 17.05
C THR A 96 -4.34 9.42 16.28
N LEU A 97 -5.50 10.00 16.58
CA LEU A 97 -6.76 9.66 15.90
C LEU A 97 -7.04 10.56 14.69
N THR A 98 -7.91 10.10 13.81
CA THR A 98 -8.51 10.94 12.78
C THR A 98 -9.91 11.37 13.19
N ILE A 99 -10.19 12.69 13.18
CA ILE A 99 -11.55 13.21 13.20
C ILE A 99 -12.17 12.92 11.84
N ILE A 100 -13.01 11.89 11.78
CA ILE A 100 -13.59 11.35 10.53
C ILE A 100 -14.91 11.99 10.14
N SER A 101 -15.63 12.60 11.11
CA SER A 101 -16.89 13.30 10.94
C SER A 101 -17.10 14.32 12.05
N TYR A 102 -18.04 15.23 11.86
CA TYR A 102 -18.40 16.24 12.88
C TYR A 102 -19.08 15.60 14.11
N ASP A 103 -19.92 14.59 13.89
CA ASP A 103 -20.56 13.87 15.00
C ASP A 103 -19.54 13.12 15.83
N TYR A 104 -18.58 12.42 15.18
CA TYR A 104 -17.50 11.76 15.87
C TYR A 104 -16.62 12.73 16.70
N PHE A 105 -16.38 13.94 16.18
CA PHE A 105 -15.69 14.98 16.93
C PHE A 105 -16.46 15.39 18.18
N ASN A 106 -17.78 15.61 18.07
CA ASN A 106 -18.62 16.03 19.21
C ASN A 106 -18.66 14.96 20.32
N GLU A 107 -18.71 13.69 19.95
CA GLU A 107 -18.62 12.59 20.91
C GLU A 107 -17.23 12.53 21.55
N LEU A 108 -16.16 12.64 20.74
CA LEU A 108 -14.77 12.52 21.19
C LEU A 108 -14.38 13.65 22.14
N ILE A 109 -14.76 14.90 21.87
CA ILE A 109 -14.38 16.06 22.70
C ILE A 109 -15.06 16.01 24.06
N ASN A 110 -16.28 15.44 24.14
CA ASN A 110 -17.03 15.28 25.40
C ASN A 110 -16.35 14.30 26.37
N LEU A 111 -15.45 13.43 25.90
CA LEU A 111 -14.68 12.55 26.77
C LEU A 111 -13.65 13.30 27.62
N ASN A 112 -13.32 14.54 27.25
CA ASN A 112 -12.37 15.41 27.94
C ASN A 112 -11.01 14.74 28.23
N LYS A 113 -10.54 13.88 27.31
CA LYS A 113 -9.28 13.14 27.41
C LYS A 113 -8.17 13.87 26.65
N LYS A 114 -6.93 13.70 27.11
CA LYS A 114 -5.75 14.22 26.39
C LYS A 114 -5.43 13.29 25.21
N ILE A 115 -5.82 13.71 24.00
CA ILE A 115 -5.72 12.91 22.77
C ILE A 115 -5.18 13.78 21.64
N LYS A 116 -4.25 13.25 20.86
CA LYS A 116 -3.79 13.86 19.61
C LYS A 116 -4.72 13.48 18.45
N VAL A 117 -5.03 14.45 17.62
CA VAL A 117 -5.92 14.23 16.48
C VAL A 117 -5.42 14.89 15.20
N HIS A 118 -5.72 14.26 14.06
CA HIS A 118 -5.68 14.90 12.75
C HIS A 118 -7.10 15.12 12.23
N LEU A 119 -7.40 16.33 11.79
CA LEU A 119 -8.67 16.65 11.15
C LEU A 119 -8.66 16.20 9.69
N LYS A 120 -9.60 15.36 9.32
CA LYS A 120 -9.76 14.95 7.94
C LYS A 120 -10.76 15.83 7.21
N ILE A 121 -10.34 16.37 6.06
CA ILE A 121 -11.20 17.14 5.15
C ILE A 121 -11.70 16.23 4.02
N ASN A 122 -13.01 16.25 3.78
CA ASN A 122 -13.60 15.63 2.61
C ASN A 122 -13.67 16.64 1.46
N SER A 123 -12.62 16.74 0.70
CA SER A 123 -12.54 17.61 -0.47
C SER A 123 -13.06 16.96 -1.76
N GLY A 124 -13.81 15.83 -1.65
CA GLY A 124 -14.42 15.15 -2.79
C GLY A 124 -14.15 13.65 -2.89
N MET A 125 -13.37 13.03 -1.96
CA MET A 125 -13.23 11.56 -1.92
C MET A 125 -14.50 10.86 -1.44
N ASN A 126 -15.36 11.55 -0.70
CA ASN A 126 -16.68 11.11 -0.21
C ASN A 126 -16.67 9.80 0.57
N ARG A 127 -15.64 9.64 1.43
CA ARG A 127 -15.49 8.47 2.31
C ARG A 127 -15.58 8.86 3.79
N PHE A 128 -14.71 9.75 4.23
CA PHE A 128 -14.64 10.34 5.58
C PHE A 128 -14.18 11.78 5.47
N GLY A 129 -14.49 12.60 6.49
CA GLY A 129 -13.97 13.95 6.62
C GLY A 129 -15.08 15.00 6.63
N ILE A 130 -14.70 16.19 7.07
CA ILE A 130 -15.56 17.36 7.16
C ILE A 130 -15.55 18.07 5.81
N ASN A 131 -16.71 18.50 5.33
CA ASN A 131 -16.89 19.26 4.07
C ASN A 131 -17.54 20.62 4.26
N ASN A 132 -17.71 21.07 5.51
CA ASN A 132 -18.31 22.34 5.88
C ASN A 132 -17.26 23.20 6.61
N LYS A 133 -17.01 24.42 6.14
CA LYS A 133 -15.96 25.30 6.67
C LYS A 133 -16.28 25.86 8.07
N GLU A 134 -17.55 26.05 8.38
CA GLU A 134 -17.99 26.51 9.70
C GLU A 134 -17.72 25.41 10.76
N GLN A 135 -17.99 24.15 10.42
CA GLN A 135 -17.65 23.01 11.28
C GLN A 135 -16.12 22.87 11.45
N VAL A 136 -15.33 23.07 10.40
CA VAL A 136 -13.87 23.07 10.50
C VAL A 136 -13.38 24.16 11.45
N LYS A 137 -13.93 25.37 11.33
CA LYS A 137 -13.62 26.49 12.25
C LYS A 137 -14.00 26.15 13.68
N GLU A 138 -15.16 25.60 13.91
CA GLU A 138 -15.63 25.22 15.26
C GLU A 138 -14.73 24.13 15.87
N ILE A 139 -14.36 23.08 15.09
CA ILE A 139 -13.42 22.05 15.54
C ILE A 139 -12.09 22.67 15.94
N PHE A 140 -11.55 23.57 15.10
CA PHE A 140 -10.29 24.25 15.36
C PHE A 140 -10.32 25.08 16.63
N ASP A 141 -11.39 25.85 16.86
CA ASP A 141 -11.53 26.69 18.06
C ASP A 141 -11.74 25.84 19.33
N LYS A 142 -12.61 24.82 19.26
CA LYS A 142 -12.89 23.95 20.39
C LYS A 142 -11.68 23.11 20.82
N THR A 143 -10.87 22.64 19.85
CA THR A 143 -9.64 21.90 20.19
C THR A 143 -8.65 22.79 20.96
N LYS A 144 -8.51 24.07 20.63
CA LYS A 144 -7.66 25.02 21.37
C LYS A 144 -8.09 25.24 22.83
N GLN A 145 -9.35 25.00 23.14
CA GLN A 145 -9.95 25.20 24.47
C GLN A 145 -10.14 23.90 25.26
N SER A 146 -9.67 22.77 24.72
CA SER A 146 -9.85 21.44 25.28
C SER A 146 -8.53 20.75 25.61
N ASN A 147 -8.60 19.54 26.16
CA ASN A 147 -7.45 18.67 26.33
C ASN A 147 -7.03 17.95 25.05
N MET A 148 -7.75 18.14 23.95
CA MET A 148 -7.45 17.55 22.65
C MET A 148 -6.40 18.39 21.92
N GLU A 149 -5.39 17.75 21.32
CA GLU A 149 -4.35 18.40 20.54
C GLU A 149 -4.59 18.17 19.04
N LEU A 150 -4.94 19.25 18.31
CA LEU A 150 -5.03 19.21 16.86
C LEU A 150 -3.61 19.25 16.25
N GLU A 151 -3.02 18.06 16.05
CA GLU A 151 -1.65 17.92 15.56
C GLU A 151 -1.57 18.03 14.03
N GLY A 152 -2.63 17.71 13.32
CA GLY A 152 -2.60 17.77 11.85
C GLY A 152 -3.94 17.94 11.17
N ILE A 153 -3.85 18.28 9.88
CA ILE A 153 -5.00 18.35 8.97
C ILE A 153 -4.64 17.72 7.62
N TYR A 154 -5.60 17.01 7.01
CA TYR A 154 -5.33 16.35 5.73
C TYR A 154 -6.56 16.07 4.89
N THR A 155 -6.33 15.85 3.60
CA THR A 155 -7.31 15.22 2.71
C THR A 155 -6.71 14.02 1.98
N HIS A 156 -7.55 13.33 1.19
CA HIS A 156 -7.10 12.24 0.31
C HIS A 156 -7.69 12.45 -1.08
N LEU A 157 -6.79 12.51 -2.07
CA LEU A 157 -7.14 12.76 -3.45
C LEU A 157 -7.58 11.48 -4.14
N ALA A 158 -8.77 11.49 -4.74
CA ALA A 158 -9.32 10.35 -5.47
C ALA A 158 -8.56 10.07 -6.77
N THR A 159 -7.99 11.14 -7.36
CA THR A 159 -7.33 11.11 -8.68
C THR A 159 -5.87 11.53 -8.64
N SER A 160 -5.21 11.38 -7.49
CA SER A 160 -3.78 11.78 -7.32
C SER A 160 -2.84 11.13 -8.34
N GLY A 161 -3.27 10.07 -8.99
CA GLY A 161 -2.53 9.41 -10.07
C GLY A 161 -2.85 9.91 -11.47
N VAL A 162 -3.81 10.80 -11.62
CA VAL A 162 -4.24 11.34 -12.91
C VAL A 162 -4.33 12.85 -12.77
N ASN A 163 -3.58 13.58 -13.62
CA ASN A 163 -3.76 15.02 -13.70
C ASN A 163 -5.06 15.28 -14.45
N ASP A 164 -6.07 15.69 -13.76
CA ASP A 164 -7.38 15.99 -14.29
C ASP A 164 -8.06 17.14 -13.56
N SER A 165 -9.17 17.61 -14.11
CA SER A 165 -9.96 18.68 -13.51
C SER A 165 -10.50 18.34 -12.12
N TYR A 166 -10.60 17.04 -11.78
CA TYR A 166 -11.04 16.61 -10.47
C TYR A 166 -9.96 16.77 -9.39
N TYR A 167 -8.69 16.61 -9.75
CA TYR A 167 -7.57 16.97 -8.86
C TYR A 167 -7.65 18.46 -8.50
N ASP A 168 -7.75 19.34 -9.51
CA ASP A 168 -7.84 20.79 -9.29
C ASP A 168 -9.06 21.16 -8.44
N TYR A 169 -10.22 20.52 -8.72
CA TYR A 169 -11.41 20.65 -7.92
C TYR A 169 -11.16 20.27 -6.46
N GLN A 170 -10.53 19.12 -6.19
CA GLN A 170 -10.28 18.67 -4.83
C GLN A 170 -9.33 19.58 -4.05
N ILE A 171 -8.31 20.14 -4.70
CA ILE A 171 -7.42 21.12 -4.08
C ILE A 171 -8.19 22.40 -3.73
N LYS A 172 -8.95 22.93 -4.68
CA LYS A 172 -9.79 24.12 -4.45
C LYS A 172 -10.81 23.88 -3.31
N GLN A 173 -11.44 22.72 -3.28
CA GLN A 173 -12.36 22.36 -2.19
C GLN A 173 -11.64 22.28 -0.84
N PHE A 174 -10.42 21.74 -0.78
CA PHE A 174 -9.65 21.73 0.45
C PHE A 174 -9.39 23.17 0.94
N GLU A 175 -8.95 24.05 0.05
CA GLU A 175 -8.67 25.46 0.37
C GLU A 175 -9.94 26.21 0.80
N GLU A 176 -11.08 26.00 0.14
CA GLU A 176 -12.36 26.60 0.49
C GLU A 176 -12.86 26.14 1.88
N ILE A 177 -12.80 24.82 2.14
CA ILE A 177 -13.26 24.24 3.42
C ILE A 177 -12.36 24.66 4.59
N THR A 178 -11.10 24.91 4.35
CA THR A 178 -10.14 25.37 5.39
C THR A 178 -9.98 26.89 5.48
N SER A 179 -10.70 27.66 4.67
CA SER A 179 -10.52 29.11 4.50
C SER A 179 -10.74 29.95 5.77
N LEU A 180 -11.43 29.43 6.78
CA LEU A 180 -11.72 30.12 8.04
C LEU A 180 -10.70 29.85 9.17
N ILE A 181 -9.64 29.08 8.88
CA ILE A 181 -8.57 28.76 9.84
C ILE A 181 -7.21 29.09 9.24
N ASP A 182 -6.24 29.37 10.08
CA ASP A 182 -4.83 29.50 9.64
C ASP A 182 -4.15 28.14 9.66
N LEU A 183 -3.80 27.62 8.48
CA LEU A 183 -3.10 26.35 8.33
C LEU A 183 -1.66 26.40 8.92
N ASN A 184 -1.06 27.58 9.10
CA ASN A 184 0.26 27.72 9.73
C ASN A 184 0.22 27.43 11.25
N GLU A 185 -0.95 27.51 11.87
CA GLU A 185 -1.11 27.13 13.27
C GLU A 185 -1.24 25.61 13.48
N ILE A 186 -1.37 24.84 12.41
CA ILE A 186 -1.47 23.39 12.46
C ILE A 186 -0.12 22.76 12.16
N PRO A 187 0.46 21.98 13.10
CA PRO A 187 1.81 21.42 12.95
C PRO A 187 2.04 20.61 11.67
N ILE A 188 1.04 19.82 11.24
CA ILE A 188 1.17 18.89 10.11
C ILE A 188 0.04 19.09 9.10
N VAL A 189 0.36 19.55 7.90
CA VAL A 189 -0.59 19.65 6.78
C VAL A 189 -0.16 18.68 5.68
N HIS A 190 -0.98 17.66 5.39
CA HIS A 190 -0.60 16.62 4.43
C HIS A 190 -1.73 16.24 3.46
N ILE A 191 -1.44 16.33 2.16
CA ILE A 191 -2.40 16.05 1.08
C ILE A 191 -1.96 14.84 0.25
N PHE A 192 -0.69 14.81 -0.18
CA PHE A 192 -0.22 13.82 -1.12
C PHE A 192 0.04 12.45 -0.48
N ASN A 193 -0.31 11.41 -1.23
CA ASN A 193 0.22 10.06 -1.10
C ASN A 193 1.41 9.89 -2.08
N SER A 194 2.00 8.68 -2.15
CA SER A 194 3.11 8.37 -3.05
C SER A 194 2.86 8.80 -4.49
N LEU A 195 1.65 8.58 -5.00
CA LEU A 195 1.31 8.88 -6.38
C LEU A 195 1.13 10.39 -6.61
N GLY A 196 0.49 11.09 -5.66
CA GLY A 196 0.40 12.54 -5.69
C GLY A 196 1.76 13.21 -5.63
N LEU A 197 2.66 12.71 -4.76
CA LEU A 197 4.04 13.16 -4.65
C LEU A 197 4.82 13.00 -5.97
N ALA A 198 4.66 11.86 -6.63
CA ALA A 198 5.36 11.59 -7.89
C ALA A 198 4.89 12.46 -9.06
N ARG A 199 3.68 13.03 -9.00
CA ARG A 199 3.00 13.66 -10.15
C ARG A 199 2.80 15.16 -10.04
N HIS A 200 2.70 15.66 -8.83
CA HIS A 200 2.34 17.06 -8.62
C HIS A 200 3.45 17.81 -7.89
N LYS A 201 3.58 19.09 -8.19
CA LYS A 201 4.44 19.98 -7.42
C LYS A 201 3.90 20.09 -6.00
N LYS A 202 4.81 20.21 -5.03
CA LYS A 202 4.44 20.48 -3.65
C LYS A 202 3.55 21.71 -3.55
N ILE A 203 2.48 21.58 -2.78
CA ILE A 203 1.60 22.70 -2.45
C ILE A 203 2.24 23.47 -1.29
N ALA A 204 2.36 24.80 -1.42
CA ALA A 204 3.17 25.62 -0.53
C ALA A 204 2.86 25.50 0.96
N TYR A 205 1.58 25.34 1.32
CA TYR A 205 1.14 25.20 2.72
C TYR A 205 1.26 23.78 3.27
N THR A 206 1.69 22.79 2.47
CA THR A 206 1.87 21.42 2.95
C THR A 206 3.29 21.18 3.43
N ASN A 207 3.45 20.45 4.55
CA ASN A 207 4.73 20.09 5.13
C ASN A 207 4.85 18.60 5.45
N GLY A 208 3.78 17.81 5.18
CA GLY A 208 3.74 16.38 5.36
C GLY A 208 3.37 15.64 4.07
N VAL A 209 3.92 14.43 3.89
CA VAL A 209 3.63 13.53 2.77
C VAL A 209 3.45 12.10 3.28
N ARG A 210 2.49 11.35 2.68
CA ARG A 210 2.21 9.96 3.05
C ARG A 210 2.85 9.01 2.05
N LEU A 211 3.89 8.30 2.48
CA LEU A 211 4.60 7.34 1.66
C LEU A 211 4.00 5.94 1.84
N GLY A 212 3.49 5.37 0.76
CA GLY A 212 2.97 4.01 0.68
C GLY A 212 3.82 3.16 -0.25
N LEU A 213 3.25 2.72 -1.38
CA LEU A 213 3.91 1.81 -2.32
C LEU A 213 5.31 2.21 -2.77
N MET A 214 5.63 3.50 -2.82
CA MET A 214 6.99 3.93 -3.20
C MET A 214 8.05 3.39 -2.24
N MET A 215 7.79 3.37 -0.92
CA MET A 215 8.73 2.80 0.05
C MET A 215 8.99 1.32 -0.23
N TYR A 216 7.97 0.60 -0.69
CA TYR A 216 8.06 -0.83 -1.01
C TYR A 216 8.59 -1.12 -2.42
N GLY A 217 9.12 -0.11 -3.10
CA GLY A 217 9.81 -0.25 -4.39
C GLY A 217 8.92 -0.14 -5.62
N PHE A 218 7.72 0.47 -5.50
CA PHE A 218 6.83 0.65 -6.65
C PHE A 218 6.90 2.09 -7.16
N SER A 219 7.57 2.27 -8.30
CA SER A 219 7.53 3.52 -9.05
C SER A 219 6.28 3.56 -9.94
N TYR A 220 5.71 4.75 -10.07
CA TYR A 220 4.56 4.95 -10.95
C TYR A 220 5.02 5.38 -12.35
N ASN A 221 5.64 4.45 -13.09
CA ASN A 221 5.98 4.69 -14.48
C ASN A 221 4.71 4.60 -15.36
N VAL A 222 4.19 5.73 -15.78
CA VAL A 222 3.05 5.80 -16.71
C VAL A 222 3.46 5.51 -18.16
N GLY A 223 4.75 5.35 -18.43
CA GLY A 223 5.32 5.17 -19.77
C GLY A 223 5.11 3.79 -20.43
N SER A 224 4.59 2.78 -19.71
CA SER A 224 4.47 1.41 -20.26
C SER A 224 3.06 1.00 -20.70
N LEU A 225 2.13 1.93 -20.85
CA LEU A 225 0.85 1.61 -21.48
C LEU A 225 1.11 1.38 -22.97
N SER A 226 0.65 0.24 -23.51
CA SER A 226 0.63 0.00 -24.94
C SER A 226 0.04 1.21 -25.68
N THR A 227 0.50 1.51 -26.88
CA THR A 227 0.02 2.63 -27.71
C THR A 227 -1.52 2.68 -27.81
N LEU A 228 -2.17 1.53 -27.90
CA LEU A 228 -3.63 1.39 -27.90
C LEU A 228 -4.28 1.73 -26.53
N GLY A 229 -3.63 1.37 -25.43
CA GLY A 229 -4.09 1.72 -24.08
C GLY A 229 -3.96 3.21 -23.78
N SER A 230 -2.90 3.85 -24.26
CA SER A 230 -2.67 5.30 -24.17
C SER A 230 -3.68 6.11 -24.98
N ILE A 231 -4.04 5.63 -26.18
CA ILE A 231 -5.06 6.27 -27.05
C ILE A 231 -6.46 6.14 -26.42
N LYS A 232 -6.86 4.96 -25.94
CA LYS A 232 -8.14 4.76 -25.24
C LYS A 232 -8.24 5.64 -23.99
N ARG A 233 -7.14 5.84 -23.27
CA ARG A 233 -7.08 6.69 -22.09
C ARG A 233 -7.16 8.17 -22.45
N LYS A 234 -6.45 8.63 -23.49
CA LYS A 234 -6.56 10.01 -24.01
C LYS A 234 -7.97 10.36 -24.47
N ILE A 235 -8.68 9.40 -25.07
CA ILE A 235 -10.09 9.59 -25.50
C ILE A 235 -11.03 9.66 -24.28
N LYS A 236 -10.79 8.86 -23.25
CA LYS A 236 -11.63 8.82 -22.04
C LYS A 236 -11.39 10.02 -21.12
N PHE A 237 -10.17 10.59 -21.13
CA PHE A 237 -9.76 11.69 -20.27
C PHE A 237 -9.18 12.81 -21.13
N LYS A 238 -10.03 13.71 -21.64
CA LYS A 238 -9.71 14.75 -22.64
C LYS A 238 -8.59 15.73 -22.28
N ASN A 239 -8.10 15.78 -21.03
CA ASN A 239 -7.09 16.73 -20.55
C ASN A 239 -5.92 16.06 -19.81
N ILE A 240 -5.38 14.96 -20.35
CA ILE A 240 -4.09 14.47 -19.87
C ILE A 240 -3.01 15.34 -20.51
N SER A 241 -2.74 16.50 -19.90
CA SER A 241 -1.50 17.24 -20.17
C SER A 241 -0.33 16.33 -19.79
N ASP A 242 0.77 16.43 -20.54
CA ASP A 242 1.98 15.61 -20.44
C ASP A 242 2.33 15.29 -18.98
N ILE A 243 2.03 14.05 -18.60
CA ILE A 243 2.40 13.52 -17.31
C ILE A 243 3.88 13.15 -17.43
N THR A 244 4.72 14.11 -17.30
CA THR A 244 6.13 13.93 -17.05
C THR A 244 6.24 13.46 -15.61
N LEU A 245 6.36 12.14 -15.41
CA LEU A 245 6.95 11.63 -14.19
C LEU A 245 8.39 12.14 -14.16
N THR A 246 8.60 13.22 -13.43
CA THR A 246 9.87 13.95 -13.40
C THR A 246 10.95 13.21 -12.61
N ASN A 247 10.69 11.99 -12.13
CA ASN A 247 11.53 11.36 -11.13
C ASN A 247 12.08 10.03 -11.60
N ASN A 248 13.36 10.02 -11.91
CA ASN A 248 14.18 8.82 -12.12
C ASN A 248 14.49 8.11 -10.77
N LEU A 249 13.48 7.90 -9.92
CA LEU A 249 13.64 7.16 -8.68
C LEU A 249 14.06 5.73 -8.98
N LYS A 250 15.19 5.32 -8.43
CA LYS A 250 15.73 3.95 -8.53
C LYS A 250 15.26 3.12 -7.33
N LEU A 251 13.98 2.74 -7.34
CA LEU A 251 13.38 1.99 -6.24
C LEU A 251 13.58 0.48 -6.43
N LYS A 252 13.97 -0.20 -5.35
CA LYS A 252 14.19 -1.65 -5.28
C LYS A 252 12.96 -2.35 -4.72
N LYS A 253 12.58 -3.51 -5.29
CA LYS A 253 11.44 -4.30 -4.81
C LYS A 253 11.79 -4.93 -3.46
N VAL A 254 11.00 -4.61 -2.43
CA VAL A 254 11.25 -5.05 -1.06
C VAL A 254 10.81 -6.49 -0.82
N LEU A 255 9.76 -6.97 -1.53
CA LEU A 255 9.19 -8.30 -1.34
C LEU A 255 9.46 -9.20 -2.53
N SER A 256 9.93 -10.42 -2.24
CA SER A 256 9.95 -11.57 -3.14
C SER A 256 9.16 -12.72 -2.52
N LEU A 257 8.53 -13.58 -3.34
CA LEU A 257 7.73 -14.73 -2.88
C LEU A 257 8.30 -16.00 -3.46
N TYR A 258 8.64 -16.93 -2.57
CA TYR A 258 9.28 -18.20 -2.91
C TYR A 258 8.52 -19.40 -2.36
N SER A 259 8.71 -20.53 -3.05
CA SER A 259 8.32 -21.87 -2.62
C SER A 259 9.33 -22.88 -3.17
N GLU A 260 8.98 -24.18 -3.15
CA GLU A 260 9.80 -25.28 -3.68
C GLU A 260 8.94 -26.29 -4.43
N VAL A 261 9.58 -27.13 -5.25
CA VAL A 261 8.97 -28.29 -5.89
C VAL A 261 8.91 -29.43 -4.87
N VAL A 262 7.70 -29.91 -4.54
CA VAL A 262 7.51 -31.00 -3.56
C VAL A 262 7.17 -32.33 -4.21
N ASP A 263 6.70 -32.33 -5.47
CA ASP A 263 6.43 -33.55 -6.23
C ASP A 263 6.43 -33.27 -7.72
N ILE A 264 6.67 -34.29 -8.55
CA ILE A 264 6.67 -34.21 -10.02
C ILE A 264 5.92 -35.41 -10.60
N ASN A 265 4.78 -35.15 -11.24
CA ASN A 265 3.95 -36.17 -11.87
C ASN A 265 4.19 -36.21 -13.40
N LYS A 266 4.40 -37.40 -13.96
CA LYS A 266 4.36 -37.61 -15.40
C LYS A 266 2.91 -37.71 -15.86
N ILE A 267 2.55 -36.97 -16.88
CA ILE A 267 1.24 -37.03 -17.52
C ILE A 267 1.38 -37.34 -19.00
N LYS A 268 0.37 -38.00 -19.57
CA LYS A 268 0.33 -38.35 -20.98
C LYS A 268 -0.48 -37.33 -21.77
N LYS A 269 -0.26 -37.29 -23.06
CA LYS A 269 -1.13 -36.56 -23.98
C LYS A 269 -2.59 -36.94 -23.75
N GLY A 270 -3.46 -35.93 -23.54
CA GLY A 270 -4.88 -36.09 -23.30
C GLY A 270 -5.25 -36.10 -21.80
N ASP A 271 -4.28 -36.21 -20.89
CA ASP A 271 -4.56 -36.16 -19.46
C ASP A 271 -5.01 -34.75 -19.03
N PHE A 272 -5.92 -34.73 -18.06
CA PHE A 272 -6.44 -33.50 -17.46
C PHE A 272 -5.66 -33.13 -16.20
N VAL A 273 -5.55 -31.83 -15.91
CA VAL A 273 -4.88 -31.31 -14.70
C VAL A 273 -5.79 -30.36 -13.95
N GLY A 274 -5.93 -30.61 -12.64
CA GLY A 274 -6.57 -29.71 -11.70
C GLY A 274 -8.10 -29.68 -11.73
N TYR A 275 -8.67 -28.79 -10.92
CA TYR A 275 -10.12 -28.64 -10.82
C TYR A 275 -10.76 -28.17 -12.12
N GLY A 276 -11.91 -28.78 -12.45
CA GLY A 276 -12.67 -28.45 -13.65
C GLY A 276 -12.01 -28.93 -14.94
N ALA A 277 -10.90 -29.72 -14.85
CA ALA A 277 -10.20 -30.26 -16.01
C ALA A 277 -9.91 -29.22 -17.10
N LYS A 278 -9.58 -27.99 -16.69
CA LYS A 278 -9.39 -26.84 -17.60
C LYS A 278 -8.13 -26.96 -18.48
N PHE A 279 -7.11 -27.64 -17.97
CA PHE A 279 -5.88 -27.91 -18.74
C PHE A 279 -5.91 -29.34 -19.25
N ILE A 280 -5.58 -29.51 -20.52
CA ILE A 280 -5.44 -30.81 -21.18
C ILE A 280 -4.02 -30.87 -21.76
N ALA A 281 -3.28 -31.92 -21.44
CA ALA A 281 -1.92 -32.11 -21.95
C ALA A 281 -1.92 -32.35 -23.47
N ASN A 282 -1.24 -31.50 -24.22
CA ASN A 282 -1.10 -31.62 -25.67
C ASN A 282 -0.04 -32.66 -26.06
N THR A 283 0.89 -32.95 -25.18
CA THR A 283 1.99 -33.93 -25.28
C THR A 283 2.23 -34.59 -23.96
N ASP A 284 2.98 -35.70 -23.96
CA ASP A 284 3.51 -36.25 -22.71
C ASP A 284 4.35 -35.18 -22.01
N SER A 285 4.13 -34.95 -20.73
CA SER A 285 4.65 -33.80 -20.01
C SER A 285 4.89 -34.12 -18.54
N TYR A 286 5.42 -33.13 -17.80
CA TYR A 286 5.62 -33.21 -16.36
C TYR A 286 4.85 -32.07 -15.67
N ILE A 287 4.25 -32.38 -14.52
CA ILE A 287 3.57 -31.41 -13.65
C ILE A 287 4.31 -31.36 -12.32
N ALA A 288 4.90 -30.21 -12.00
CA ALA A 288 5.45 -29.94 -10.69
C ALA A 288 4.36 -29.45 -9.74
N ILE A 289 4.35 -29.97 -8.53
CA ILE A 289 3.45 -29.59 -7.43
C ILE A 289 4.20 -28.65 -6.50
N ILE A 290 3.63 -27.48 -6.24
CA ILE A 290 4.21 -26.42 -5.42
C ILE A 290 3.27 -26.15 -4.24
N PRO A 291 3.75 -26.16 -2.96
CA PRO A 291 2.91 -26.06 -1.75
C PRO A 291 2.53 -24.62 -1.42
N ILE A 292 1.85 -23.97 -2.36
CA ILE A 292 1.24 -22.64 -2.21
C ILE A 292 -0.03 -22.60 -3.07
N GLY A 293 -1.11 -22.00 -2.55
CA GLY A 293 -2.40 -21.98 -3.25
C GLY A 293 -3.30 -20.83 -2.84
N HIS A 294 -4.61 -20.98 -3.09
CA HIS A 294 -5.60 -19.95 -2.77
C HIS A 294 -5.58 -19.51 -1.29
N ALA A 295 -5.39 -20.46 -0.36
CA ALA A 295 -5.33 -20.16 1.07
C ALA A 295 -4.10 -19.32 1.48
N ASP A 296 -3.11 -19.23 0.61
CA ASP A 296 -1.90 -18.42 0.78
C ASP A 296 -2.01 -17.06 0.09
N GLY A 297 -3.10 -16.83 -0.67
CA GLY A 297 -3.34 -15.59 -1.40
C GLY A 297 -3.02 -15.66 -2.90
N ILE A 298 -2.77 -16.87 -3.44
CA ILE A 298 -2.56 -17.05 -4.88
C ILE A 298 -3.90 -17.02 -5.61
N THR A 299 -4.01 -16.17 -6.60
CA THR A 299 -5.21 -15.98 -7.42
C THR A 299 -4.94 -16.34 -8.88
N ASP A 300 -5.99 -16.36 -9.70
CA ASP A 300 -5.90 -16.59 -11.14
C ASP A 300 -5.06 -15.53 -11.89
N SER A 301 -4.64 -14.46 -11.22
CA SER A 301 -3.71 -13.46 -11.77
C SER A 301 -2.29 -14.00 -11.90
N TYR A 302 -1.91 -14.99 -11.09
CA TYR A 302 -0.62 -15.67 -11.20
C TYR A 302 -0.66 -16.65 -12.37
N LYS A 303 0.09 -16.37 -13.44
CA LYS A 303 0.13 -17.19 -14.66
C LYS A 303 1.37 -18.04 -14.78
N ASN A 304 2.46 -17.62 -14.18
CA ASN A 304 3.76 -18.24 -14.33
C ASN A 304 4.55 -18.25 -13.03
N VAL A 305 5.57 -19.10 -12.96
CA VAL A 305 6.62 -19.13 -11.94
C VAL A 305 7.99 -19.19 -12.62
N ILE A 306 9.05 -18.86 -11.88
CA ILE A 306 10.44 -19.11 -12.30
C ILE A 306 11.01 -20.29 -11.49
N ILE A 307 11.55 -21.28 -12.22
CA ILE A 307 12.32 -22.39 -11.63
C ILE A 307 13.62 -22.48 -12.44
N ASN A 308 14.78 -22.54 -11.79
CA ASN A 308 16.09 -22.62 -12.44
C ASN A 308 16.25 -21.59 -13.57
N GLU A 309 15.91 -20.31 -13.27
CA GLU A 309 16.00 -19.18 -14.19
C GLU A 309 15.04 -19.22 -15.41
N LYS A 310 14.24 -20.28 -15.54
CA LYS A 310 13.29 -20.49 -16.63
C LYS A 310 11.85 -20.22 -16.17
N LYS A 311 11.05 -19.64 -17.07
CA LYS A 311 9.63 -19.33 -16.83
C LYS A 311 8.76 -20.53 -17.20
N TYR A 312 7.89 -20.96 -16.26
CA TYR A 312 6.97 -22.07 -16.43
C TYR A 312 5.54 -21.64 -16.16
N GLN A 313 4.59 -22.22 -16.88
CA GLN A 313 3.17 -21.90 -16.79
C GLN A 313 2.51 -22.60 -15.61
N ILE A 314 1.72 -21.86 -14.83
CA ILE A 314 0.77 -22.42 -13.87
C ILE A 314 -0.44 -22.92 -14.65
N VAL A 315 -0.75 -24.20 -14.54
CA VAL A 315 -1.85 -24.87 -15.25
C VAL A 315 -3.02 -25.23 -14.35
N GLY A 316 -2.85 -25.09 -13.04
CA GLY A 316 -3.92 -25.27 -12.06
C GLY A 316 -3.58 -24.65 -10.73
N ILE A 317 -4.59 -24.13 -10.04
CA ILE A 317 -4.49 -23.58 -8.68
C ILE A 317 -5.55 -24.27 -7.82
N CYS A 318 -5.09 -24.86 -6.71
CA CYS A 318 -5.94 -25.46 -5.69
C CYS A 318 -5.87 -24.63 -4.40
N MET A 319 -6.53 -25.13 -3.35
CA MET A 319 -6.55 -24.44 -2.06
C MET A 319 -5.14 -24.27 -1.48
N ASP A 320 -4.31 -25.31 -1.53
CA ASP A 320 -3.01 -25.36 -0.85
C ASP A 320 -1.82 -25.59 -1.81
N TYR A 321 -2.09 -25.87 -3.08
CA TYR A 321 -1.07 -26.20 -4.08
C TYR A 321 -1.36 -25.54 -5.42
N ILE A 322 -0.30 -25.22 -6.15
CA ILE A 322 -0.38 -24.94 -7.58
C ILE A 322 0.29 -26.05 -8.37
N MET A 323 -0.19 -26.26 -9.60
CA MET A 323 0.34 -27.21 -10.57
C MET A 323 1.00 -26.44 -11.71
N VAL A 324 2.25 -26.77 -11.98
CA VAL A 324 3.09 -26.07 -12.96
C VAL A 324 3.53 -27.03 -14.03
N LEU A 325 3.29 -26.67 -15.31
CA LEU A 325 3.78 -27.44 -16.44
C LEU A 325 5.28 -27.23 -16.60
N VAL A 326 6.07 -28.30 -16.45
CA VAL A 326 7.54 -28.24 -16.45
C VAL A 326 8.15 -29.22 -17.44
N ASP A 327 9.45 -29.11 -17.65
CA ASP A 327 10.24 -30.09 -18.40
C ASP A 327 11.07 -31.00 -17.48
N GLU A 328 11.82 -31.92 -18.05
CA GLU A 328 12.64 -32.94 -17.37
C GLU A 328 13.84 -32.37 -16.56
N THR A 329 14.15 -31.09 -16.73
CA THR A 329 15.25 -30.43 -16.02
C THR A 329 14.90 -30.05 -14.59
N VAL A 330 13.60 -29.90 -14.29
CA VAL A 330 13.10 -29.56 -12.94
C VAL A 330 13.17 -30.77 -12.03
N LYS A 331 13.62 -30.55 -10.79
CA LYS A 331 13.84 -31.59 -9.77
C LYS A 331 13.07 -31.28 -8.49
N LEU A 332 12.89 -32.29 -7.64
CA LEU A 332 12.42 -32.12 -6.26
C LEU A 332 13.32 -31.13 -5.52
N HIS A 333 12.69 -30.28 -4.73
CA HIS A 333 13.32 -29.20 -3.95
C HIS A 333 13.95 -28.07 -4.74
N ASP A 334 13.72 -28.03 -6.07
CA ASP A 334 14.08 -26.83 -6.83
C ASP A 334 13.32 -25.62 -6.30
N LYS A 335 14.03 -24.51 -6.12
CA LYS A 335 13.43 -23.25 -5.66
C LYS A 335 12.51 -22.66 -6.72
N VAL A 336 11.32 -22.28 -6.30
CA VAL A 336 10.28 -21.67 -7.15
C VAL A 336 10.08 -20.23 -6.74
N ALA A 337 10.24 -19.30 -7.69
CA ALA A 337 9.91 -17.90 -7.47
C ALA A 337 8.55 -17.56 -8.08
N LEU A 338 7.63 -17.06 -7.26
CA LEU A 338 6.32 -16.56 -7.69
C LEU A 338 6.35 -15.04 -7.88
N ILE A 339 7.18 -14.35 -7.06
CA ILE A 339 7.46 -12.91 -7.18
C ILE A 339 8.96 -12.72 -7.00
N ASN A 340 9.60 -12.11 -7.99
CA ASN A 340 10.99 -11.67 -7.93
C ASN A 340 11.26 -10.60 -9.02
N ASP A 341 12.51 -10.36 -9.36
CA ASP A 341 12.87 -9.39 -10.42
C ASP A 341 12.43 -9.84 -11.83
N LYS A 342 12.24 -11.16 -12.07
CA LYS A 342 11.81 -11.73 -13.35
C LYS A 342 10.30 -11.90 -13.48
N ILE A 343 9.59 -12.09 -12.35
CA ILE A 343 8.12 -12.06 -12.27
C ILE A 343 7.74 -11.01 -11.24
N THR A 344 7.35 -9.84 -11.72
CA THR A 344 7.06 -8.70 -10.85
C THR A 344 5.58 -8.68 -10.42
N VAL A 345 5.32 -8.07 -9.27
CA VAL A 345 3.94 -7.77 -8.83
C VAL A 345 3.16 -6.99 -9.89
N GLY A 346 3.83 -6.09 -10.64
CA GLY A 346 3.18 -5.33 -11.73
C GLY A 346 2.76 -6.22 -12.90
N GLU A 347 3.53 -7.26 -13.23
CA GLU A 347 3.17 -8.26 -14.24
C GLU A 347 1.95 -9.10 -13.80
N ILE A 348 1.94 -9.55 -12.54
CA ILE A 348 0.84 -10.31 -11.95
C ILE A 348 -0.43 -9.45 -11.89
N ALA A 349 -0.30 -8.19 -11.50
CA ALA A 349 -1.38 -7.22 -11.39
C ALA A 349 -1.81 -6.59 -12.73
N SER A 350 -1.62 -7.26 -13.87
CA SER A 350 -1.87 -6.69 -15.22
C SER A 350 -3.27 -6.07 -15.39
N ASN A 351 -4.28 -6.59 -14.68
CA ASN A 351 -5.65 -6.08 -14.66
C ASN A 351 -6.10 -5.57 -13.27
N ASP A 352 -5.16 -5.44 -12.32
CA ASP A 352 -5.43 -5.09 -10.92
C ASP A 352 -4.39 -4.07 -10.43
N THR A 353 -4.38 -3.78 -9.14
CA THR A 353 -3.39 -2.89 -8.52
C THR A 353 -2.33 -3.71 -7.77
N PRO A 354 -1.07 -3.24 -7.71
CA PRO A 354 -0.02 -3.88 -6.90
C PRO A 354 -0.43 -4.08 -5.44
N HIS A 355 -1.24 -3.19 -4.87
CA HIS A 355 -1.75 -3.32 -3.51
C HIS A 355 -2.49 -4.64 -3.31
N HIS A 356 -3.38 -5.00 -4.25
CA HIS A 356 -4.21 -6.20 -4.13
C HIS A 356 -3.36 -7.46 -4.06
N ILE A 357 -2.37 -7.58 -4.95
CA ILE A 357 -1.44 -8.73 -4.95
C ILE A 357 -0.65 -8.81 -3.64
N LEU A 358 -0.12 -7.68 -3.16
CA LEU A 358 0.70 -7.67 -1.95
C LEU A 358 -0.09 -8.01 -0.68
N VAL A 359 -1.28 -7.41 -0.51
CA VAL A 359 -2.09 -7.62 0.69
C VAL A 359 -2.83 -8.96 0.70
N SER A 360 -2.98 -9.62 -0.46
CA SER A 360 -3.58 -10.94 -0.53
C SER A 360 -2.68 -12.05 0.04
N ILE A 361 -1.35 -11.84 0.10
CA ILE A 361 -0.43 -12.82 0.71
C ILE A 361 -0.79 -12.98 2.19
N THR A 362 -1.38 -14.12 2.54
CA THR A 362 -1.96 -14.37 3.88
C THR A 362 -0.88 -14.58 4.95
N SER A 363 -1.28 -14.62 6.21
CA SER A 363 -0.39 -14.92 7.34
C SER A 363 0.13 -16.37 7.35
N ARG A 364 -0.43 -17.26 6.53
CA ARG A 364 0.08 -18.63 6.33
C ARG A 364 1.47 -18.65 5.67
N VAL A 365 1.82 -17.62 4.90
CA VAL A 365 3.13 -17.43 4.29
C VAL A 365 4.04 -16.74 5.30
N GLU A 366 5.12 -17.40 5.71
CA GLU A 366 6.12 -16.83 6.61
C GLU A 366 6.79 -15.60 6.00
N ARG A 367 7.01 -14.52 6.78
CA ARG A 367 7.86 -13.39 6.37
C ARG A 367 9.25 -13.57 6.94
N ARG A 368 10.22 -13.80 6.06
CA ARG A 368 11.66 -13.85 6.40
C ARG A 368 12.30 -12.51 6.05
N TYR A 369 13.12 -11.98 6.95
CA TYR A 369 13.69 -10.64 6.83
C TYR A 369 15.20 -10.72 6.66
N GLU A 370 15.74 -9.96 5.71
CA GLU A 370 17.18 -9.80 5.45
C GLU A 370 17.57 -8.31 5.34
#